data_fcc7398cc775aaa22809199b7bc1b3b8
#
_entry.id   fcc7398cc775aaa22809199b7bc1b3b8
#
_cell.length_a   1.000
_cell.length_b   1.000
_cell.length_c   1.000
_cell.angle_alpha   90.00
_cell.angle_beta   90.00
_cell.angle_gamma   90.00
#
_symmetry.space_group_name_H-M   'P 1'
#
loop_
_entity.id
_entity.type
_entity.pdbx_description
1 polymer ?
#
loop_
_entity_poly.entity_id
_entity_poly.type
_entity_poly.pdbx_seq_one_letter_code
_entity_poly.pdbx_strand_id
1 'polypeptide(L)'
;ANKHADAMDNYPEPNVLPRAEDDEKTAKALSKILPTVLEQCDYETVYSDTWWRKLKTGTGVKGVFWDPAARGGLGEICIRSVNLLMLYWEPGVEDIQDTPHLFSLSLMDNDRLEGRYPQMAGHTGSSMDVAKYIHDDSIDTSDKSVVVDWYYKKALEGGQTVLHYCKYCNGVVLYASENDPQYAQRGFYDHGKYPFVFDPLFREEDSPAGFGYIDVMKDTQTAIDEMNHAMDENVKLAAKARYVLSDTAGVNEEELADFGKDIVHVVGRLTDDSFRPLQTNVLSGNCISYRDARVSELKEISGNRDVSQGGTTSGLTAASAIAALQEAGSKLSRDMLKSAYRTFAKECYLCLLYTSDAADE
;
A
#
# COMPACT_ATOMS: atom_id res chain seq x y z
N ALA A 1 -4.71 11.71 1.02
CA ALA A 1 -4.32 12.60 2.13
C ALA A 1 -5.37 12.59 3.25
N ASN A 2 -6.65 12.99 2.99
CA ASN A 2 -7.67 13.16 4.04
C ASN A 2 -7.91 11.91 4.90
N LYS A 3 -8.05 10.73 4.25
CA LYS A 3 -8.23 9.46 4.99
C LYS A 3 -7.03 9.09 5.86
N HIS A 4 -5.85 9.46 5.44
CA HIS A 4 -4.63 9.28 6.24
C HIS A 4 -4.61 10.26 7.42
N ALA A 5 -4.98 11.52 7.21
CA ALA A 5 -5.09 12.51 8.29
C ALA A 5 -6.13 12.06 9.34
N ASP A 6 -7.32 11.60 8.91
CA ASP A 6 -8.33 11.02 9.81
C ASP A 6 -7.76 9.89 10.69
N ALA A 7 -6.86 9.07 10.13
CA ALA A 7 -6.23 7.98 10.85
C ALA A 7 -5.18 8.46 11.86
N MET A 8 -4.41 9.48 11.50
CA MET A 8 -3.41 10.06 12.40
C MET A 8 -4.04 10.84 13.55
N ASP A 9 -5.16 11.54 13.30
CA ASP A 9 -5.92 12.23 14.34
C ASP A 9 -6.55 11.27 15.36
N ASN A 10 -6.71 9.99 14.97
CA ASN A 10 -7.27 8.92 15.80
C ASN A 10 -6.21 7.84 16.10
N TYR A 11 -5.01 8.25 16.46
CA TYR A 11 -3.91 7.36 16.81
C TYR A 11 -4.29 6.49 18.03
N PRO A 12 -4.06 5.15 18.00
CA PRO A 12 -4.47 4.25 19.06
C PRO A 12 -3.54 4.31 20.27
N GLU A 13 -4.12 4.29 21.47
CA GLU A 13 -3.40 4.15 22.72
C GLU A 13 -3.65 2.77 23.32
N PRO A 14 -2.59 2.04 23.78
CA PRO A 14 -2.75 0.73 24.36
C PRO A 14 -3.30 0.83 25.79
N ASN A 15 -4.28 -0.01 26.10
CA ASN A 15 -4.82 -0.17 27.44
C ASN A 15 -5.06 -1.65 27.73
N VAL A 16 -4.37 -2.20 28.73
CA VAL A 16 -4.48 -3.59 29.13
C VAL A 16 -5.50 -3.71 30.26
N LEU A 17 -6.55 -4.51 30.04
CA LEU A 17 -7.60 -4.75 31.01
C LEU A 17 -7.34 -6.06 31.76
N PRO A 18 -7.49 -6.11 33.10
CA PRO A 18 -7.37 -7.34 33.86
C PRO A 18 -8.52 -8.29 33.52
N ARG A 19 -8.25 -9.60 33.51
CA ARG A 19 -9.27 -10.63 33.36
C ARG A 19 -9.81 -11.14 34.70
N ALA A 20 -8.98 -11.08 35.74
CA ALA A 20 -9.32 -11.44 37.11
C ALA A 20 -8.85 -10.34 38.07
N GLU A 21 -9.36 -10.34 39.30
CA GLU A 21 -8.97 -9.34 40.33
C GLU A 21 -7.45 -9.38 40.62
N ASP A 22 -6.87 -10.57 40.61
CA ASP A 22 -5.44 -10.75 40.86
C ASP A 22 -4.53 -10.18 39.77
N ASP A 23 -5.08 -10.02 38.54
CA ASP A 23 -4.33 -9.51 37.39
C ASP A 23 -4.25 -7.96 37.39
N GLU A 24 -4.95 -7.25 38.27
CA GLU A 24 -5.10 -5.80 38.21
C GLU A 24 -3.74 -5.05 38.27
N LYS A 25 -2.82 -5.54 39.11
CA LYS A 25 -1.47 -4.93 39.25
C LYS A 25 -0.64 -5.14 37.99
N THR A 26 -0.70 -6.36 37.43
CA THR A 26 0.01 -6.72 36.19
C THR A 26 -0.53 -5.94 35.00
N ALA A 27 -1.86 -5.86 34.87
CA ALA A 27 -2.50 -5.08 33.79
C ALA A 27 -2.13 -3.59 33.84
N LYS A 28 -2.09 -3.00 35.05
CA LYS A 28 -1.62 -1.60 35.25
C LYS A 28 -0.14 -1.41 34.91
N ALA A 29 0.71 -2.39 35.22
CA ALA A 29 2.12 -2.35 34.87
C ALA A 29 2.31 -2.43 33.34
N LEU A 30 1.66 -3.37 32.67
CA LEU A 30 1.71 -3.58 31.22
C LEU A 30 1.13 -2.36 30.46
N SER A 31 0.06 -1.74 30.95
CA SER A 31 -0.49 -0.50 30.38
C SER A 31 0.47 0.68 30.42
N LYS A 32 1.49 0.65 31.29
CA LYS A 32 2.55 1.66 31.33
C LYS A 32 3.76 1.28 30.48
N ILE A 33 4.05 0.00 30.35
CA ILE A 33 5.20 -0.52 29.59
C ILE A 33 4.93 -0.42 28.07
N LEU A 34 3.75 -0.82 27.63
CA LEU A 34 3.41 -0.85 26.21
C LEU A 34 3.61 0.51 25.50
N PRO A 35 3.14 1.65 26.02
CA PRO A 35 3.40 2.95 25.39
C PRO A 35 4.89 3.24 25.21
N THR A 36 5.71 2.88 26.21
CA THR A 36 7.17 3.06 26.15
C THR A 36 7.80 2.16 25.06
N VAL A 37 7.36 0.92 24.93
CA VAL A 37 7.82 0.03 23.86
C VAL A 37 7.44 0.58 22.49
N LEU A 38 6.21 1.07 22.32
CA LEU A 38 5.75 1.68 21.07
C LEU A 38 6.56 2.94 20.72
N GLU A 39 6.83 3.80 21.69
CA GLU A 39 7.67 4.99 21.51
C GLU A 39 9.09 4.60 21.08
N GLN A 40 9.70 3.60 21.71
CA GLN A 40 11.03 3.10 21.35
C GLN A 40 11.11 2.51 19.95
N CYS A 41 10.01 1.93 19.46
CA CYS A 41 9.88 1.41 18.10
C CYS A 41 9.57 2.49 17.05
N ASP A 42 9.47 3.78 17.42
CA ASP A 42 8.96 4.84 16.53
C ASP A 42 7.62 4.46 15.87
N TYR A 43 6.70 3.93 16.70
CA TYR A 43 5.48 3.31 16.21
C TYR A 43 4.56 4.29 15.47
N GLU A 44 4.61 5.59 15.77
CA GLU A 44 3.84 6.61 15.06
C GLU A 44 4.23 6.66 13.58
N THR A 45 5.53 6.64 13.28
CA THR A 45 6.03 6.57 11.90
C THR A 45 5.63 5.26 11.23
N VAL A 46 5.78 4.12 11.92
CA VAL A 46 5.38 2.81 11.41
C VAL A 46 3.86 2.76 11.13
N TYR A 47 3.06 3.34 12.00
CA TYR A 47 1.60 3.44 11.85
C TYR A 47 1.22 4.28 10.62
N SER A 48 1.84 5.46 10.48
CA SER A 48 1.65 6.34 9.33
C SER A 48 2.00 5.63 8.01
N ASP A 49 3.17 5.02 7.91
CA ASP A 49 3.64 4.29 6.72
C ASP A 49 2.72 3.12 6.37
N THR A 50 2.28 2.40 7.39
CA THR A 50 1.35 1.27 7.21
C THR A 50 0.00 1.74 6.68
N TRP A 51 -0.51 2.88 7.17
CA TRP A 51 -1.74 3.48 6.65
C TRP A 51 -1.61 3.94 5.20
N TRP A 52 -0.48 4.53 4.81
CA TRP A 52 -0.23 4.87 3.40
C TRP A 52 -0.24 3.64 2.51
N ARG A 53 0.39 2.55 2.96
CA ARG A 53 0.36 1.26 2.23
C ARG A 53 -1.06 0.71 2.17
N LYS A 54 -1.77 0.63 3.30
CA LYS A 54 -3.15 0.15 3.40
C LYS A 54 -4.10 0.89 2.45
N LEU A 55 -4.01 2.21 2.36
CA LEU A 55 -4.84 3.01 1.47
C LEU A 55 -4.52 2.78 -0.02
N LYS A 56 -3.26 2.48 -0.36
CA LYS A 56 -2.82 2.25 -1.74
C LYS A 56 -3.05 0.80 -2.20
N THR A 57 -2.59 -0.16 -1.41
CA THR A 57 -2.53 -1.58 -1.79
C THR A 57 -3.63 -2.42 -1.15
N GLY A 58 -4.50 -1.82 -0.35
CA GLY A 58 -5.60 -2.49 0.33
C GLY A 58 -5.24 -3.17 1.63
N THR A 59 -3.95 -3.40 1.91
CA THR A 59 -3.53 -4.08 3.13
C THR A 59 -2.25 -3.48 3.67
N GLY A 60 -2.31 -3.05 4.93
CA GLY A 60 -1.13 -2.75 5.73
C GLY A 60 -0.65 -4.00 6.45
N VAL A 61 0.64 -4.22 6.48
CA VAL A 61 1.23 -5.32 7.25
C VAL A 61 2.28 -4.77 8.18
N LYS A 62 2.21 -5.19 9.45
CA LYS A 62 3.24 -4.91 10.44
C LYS A 62 3.88 -6.22 10.91
N GLY A 63 5.19 -6.17 11.09
CA GLY A 63 5.95 -7.26 11.71
C GLY A 63 6.35 -6.85 13.11
N VAL A 64 6.11 -7.73 14.08
CA VAL A 64 6.51 -7.58 15.49
C VAL A 64 7.56 -8.64 15.75
N PHE A 65 8.80 -8.23 15.99
CA PHE A 65 9.94 -9.12 16.12
C PHE A 65 10.69 -8.86 17.41
N TRP A 66 11.40 -9.87 17.89
CA TRP A 66 12.41 -9.72 18.92
C TRP A 66 13.79 -9.58 18.26
N ASP A 67 14.52 -8.53 18.58
CA ASP A 67 15.93 -8.35 18.16
C ASP A 67 16.86 -8.62 19.35
N PRO A 68 17.47 -9.80 19.45
CA PRO A 68 18.34 -10.15 20.57
C PRO A 68 19.65 -9.35 20.61
N ALA A 69 20.05 -8.72 19.49
CA ALA A 69 21.29 -7.95 19.42
C ALA A 69 21.10 -6.48 19.87
N ALA A 70 19.87 -6.01 20.01
CA ALA A 70 19.58 -4.67 20.47
C ALA A 70 20.07 -4.43 21.90
N ARG A 71 20.32 -3.17 22.23
CA ARG A 71 20.76 -2.73 23.58
C ARG A 71 21.96 -3.49 24.15
N GLY A 72 22.92 -3.83 23.29
CA GLY A 72 24.13 -4.52 23.72
C GLY A 72 23.92 -5.97 24.12
N GLY A 73 22.87 -6.63 23.59
CA GLY A 73 22.55 -8.03 23.82
C GLY A 73 21.43 -8.27 24.85
N LEU A 74 20.81 -7.21 25.37
CA LEU A 74 19.63 -7.34 26.24
C LEU A 74 18.35 -7.67 25.47
N GLY A 75 18.37 -7.44 24.15
CA GLY A 75 17.24 -7.60 23.27
C GLY A 75 16.20 -6.48 23.36
N GLU A 76 15.42 -6.33 22.29
CA GLU A 76 14.35 -5.34 22.21
C GLU A 76 13.26 -5.78 21.25
N ILE A 77 12.02 -5.40 21.53
CA ILE A 77 10.92 -5.54 20.58
C ILE A 77 11.10 -4.53 19.44
N CYS A 78 10.98 -4.99 18.20
CA CYS A 78 11.05 -4.19 17.00
C CYS A 78 9.75 -4.32 16.21
N ILE A 79 9.05 -3.21 15.98
CA ILE A 79 7.86 -3.15 15.14
C ILE A 79 8.22 -2.41 13.86
N ARG A 80 7.86 -2.97 12.71
CA ARG A 80 8.13 -2.33 11.42
C ARG A 80 7.03 -2.60 10.40
N SER A 81 6.82 -1.65 9.49
CA SER A 81 5.95 -1.84 8.34
C SER A 81 6.61 -2.81 7.35
N VAL A 82 5.84 -3.79 6.89
CA VAL A 82 6.30 -4.84 5.95
C VAL A 82 5.62 -4.64 4.60
N ASN A 83 6.37 -4.85 3.52
CA ASN A 83 5.80 -4.80 2.18
C ASN A 83 5.01 -6.07 1.89
N LEU A 84 3.71 -5.93 1.65
CA LEU A 84 2.80 -7.05 1.33
C LEU A 84 3.30 -7.88 0.15
N LEU A 85 3.89 -7.24 -0.88
CA LEU A 85 4.38 -7.91 -2.07
C LEU A 85 5.60 -8.81 -1.84
N MET A 86 6.22 -8.72 -0.66
CA MET A 86 7.33 -9.57 -0.24
C MET A 86 6.90 -10.72 0.67
N LEU A 87 5.59 -10.87 0.92
CA LEU A 87 5.03 -11.93 1.74
C LEU A 87 4.26 -12.93 0.88
N TYR A 88 4.47 -14.22 1.15
CA TYR A 88 3.80 -15.31 0.46
C TYR A 88 3.28 -16.32 1.47
N TRP A 89 2.03 -16.74 1.31
CA TRP A 89 1.32 -17.68 2.18
C TRP A 89 0.49 -18.65 1.34
N GLU A 90 -0.10 -19.64 1.96
CA GLU A 90 -0.94 -20.60 1.28
C GLU A 90 -2.31 -19.99 0.90
N PRO A 91 -2.80 -20.19 -0.34
CA PRO A 91 -4.11 -19.70 -0.76
C PRO A 91 -5.27 -20.31 0.05
N GLY A 92 -6.37 -19.58 0.19
CA GLY A 92 -7.57 -20.06 0.87
C GLY A 92 -7.54 -19.91 2.40
N VAL A 93 -6.68 -19.05 2.94
CA VAL A 93 -6.56 -18.79 4.38
C VAL A 93 -7.07 -17.39 4.69
N GLU A 94 -8.02 -17.25 5.58
CA GLU A 94 -8.56 -15.94 6.01
C GLU A 94 -7.70 -15.23 7.07
N ASP A 95 -7.15 -15.97 8.04
CA ASP A 95 -6.20 -15.42 9.03
C ASP A 95 -4.80 -15.95 8.74
N ILE A 96 -3.84 -15.05 8.62
CA ILE A 96 -2.43 -15.40 8.39
C ILE A 96 -1.90 -16.39 9.45
N GLN A 97 -2.50 -16.40 10.64
CA GLN A 97 -2.12 -17.32 11.70
C GLN A 97 -2.52 -18.77 11.40
N ASP A 98 -3.41 -19.01 10.43
CA ASP A 98 -3.87 -20.37 10.09
C ASP A 98 -3.06 -21.00 8.95
N THR A 99 -2.24 -20.20 8.24
CA THR A 99 -1.38 -20.76 7.18
C THR A 99 -0.34 -21.72 7.74
N PRO A 100 -0.06 -22.86 7.10
CA PRO A 100 1.02 -23.75 7.49
C PRO A 100 2.41 -23.19 7.15
N HIS A 101 2.51 -22.38 6.09
CA HIS A 101 3.77 -21.82 5.60
C HIS A 101 3.62 -20.32 5.32
N LEU A 102 4.60 -19.55 5.73
CA LEU A 102 4.71 -18.12 5.45
C LEU A 102 6.14 -17.80 5.04
N PHE A 103 6.30 -17.15 3.91
CA PHE A 103 7.59 -16.70 3.41
C PHE A 103 7.65 -15.18 3.40
N SER A 104 8.74 -14.63 3.88
CA SER A 104 9.07 -13.21 3.78
C SER A 104 10.37 -13.06 3.00
N LEU A 105 10.32 -12.29 1.91
CA LEU A 105 11.49 -12.05 1.06
C LEU A 105 12.11 -10.71 1.40
N SER A 106 13.44 -10.66 1.35
CA SER A 106 14.20 -9.42 1.49
C SER A 106 15.38 -9.41 0.53
N LEU A 107 15.77 -8.21 0.08
CA LEU A 107 16.99 -8.03 -0.71
C LEU A 107 18.12 -7.65 0.24
N MET A 108 19.27 -8.31 0.08
CA MET A 108 20.49 -8.03 0.82
C MET A 108 21.65 -7.90 -0.14
N ASP A 109 22.52 -6.90 0.09
CA ASP A 109 23.74 -6.72 -0.69
C ASP A 109 24.65 -7.93 -0.54
N ASN A 110 25.26 -8.38 -1.63
CA ASN A 110 26.09 -9.59 -1.67
C ASN A 110 27.26 -9.51 -0.69
N ASP A 111 27.96 -8.37 -0.63
CA ASP A 111 29.09 -8.16 0.29
C ASP A 111 28.65 -8.29 1.76
N ARG A 112 27.49 -7.72 2.10
CA ARG A 112 26.93 -7.82 3.45
C ARG A 112 26.49 -9.24 3.78
N LEU A 113 25.93 -9.94 2.80
CA LEU A 113 25.48 -11.31 2.94
C LEU A 113 26.67 -12.26 3.17
N GLU A 114 27.72 -12.15 2.38
CA GLU A 114 28.94 -12.95 2.52
C GLU A 114 29.69 -12.63 3.82
N GLY A 115 29.74 -11.35 4.20
CA GLY A 115 30.35 -10.93 5.46
C GLY A 115 29.63 -11.47 6.69
N ARG A 116 28.29 -11.61 6.64
CA ARG A 116 27.50 -12.14 7.74
C ARG A 116 27.39 -13.68 7.73
N TYR A 117 27.40 -14.28 6.54
CA TYR A 117 27.23 -15.71 6.31
C TYR A 117 28.34 -16.22 5.37
N PRO A 118 29.52 -16.62 5.89
CA PRO A 118 30.64 -17.07 5.07
C PRO A 118 30.34 -18.24 4.12
N GLN A 119 29.31 -19.05 4.44
CA GLN A 119 28.83 -20.13 3.57
C GLN A 119 28.23 -19.63 2.25
N MET A 120 27.95 -18.34 2.13
CA MET A 120 27.41 -17.73 0.91
C MET A 120 28.48 -17.38 -0.12
N ALA A 121 29.76 -17.48 0.21
CA ALA A 121 30.84 -17.18 -0.73
C ALA A 121 30.71 -18.02 -2.02
N GLY A 122 30.54 -17.32 -3.15
CA GLY A 122 30.30 -17.94 -4.45
C GLY A 122 28.88 -18.45 -4.71
N HIS A 123 27.94 -18.21 -3.80
CA HIS A 123 26.52 -18.54 -3.95
C HIS A 123 25.62 -17.31 -3.98
N THR A 124 26.19 -16.13 -4.11
CA THR A 124 25.48 -14.86 -4.24
C THR A 124 24.94 -14.63 -5.64
N GLY A 125 23.99 -13.74 -5.77
CA GLY A 125 23.30 -13.40 -7.01
C GLY A 125 21.79 -13.60 -6.91
N SER A 126 21.03 -12.93 -7.77
CA SER A 126 19.56 -13.03 -7.74
C SER A 126 19.11 -14.24 -8.54
N SER A 127 18.54 -15.24 -7.87
CA SER A 127 17.87 -16.39 -8.49
C SER A 127 16.38 -16.15 -8.76
N MET A 128 15.81 -15.08 -8.21
CA MET A 128 14.40 -14.73 -8.30
C MET A 128 14.26 -13.30 -8.83
N ASP A 129 13.36 -13.11 -9.78
CA ASP A 129 12.98 -11.77 -10.25
C ASP A 129 12.04 -11.11 -9.27
N VAL A 130 12.60 -10.41 -8.28
CA VAL A 130 11.85 -9.58 -7.32
C VAL A 130 11.88 -8.11 -7.68
N ALA A 131 12.60 -7.71 -8.72
CA ALA A 131 12.71 -6.31 -9.16
C ALA A 131 11.31 -5.71 -9.44
N LYS A 132 10.39 -6.51 -9.99
CA LYS A 132 8.99 -6.10 -10.23
C LYS A 132 8.20 -5.72 -8.97
N TYR A 133 8.67 -6.08 -7.79
CA TYR A 133 8.04 -5.73 -6.50
C TYR A 133 8.69 -4.51 -5.83
N ILE A 134 9.77 -4.00 -6.42
CA ILE A 134 10.41 -2.75 -6.02
C ILE A 134 9.77 -1.64 -6.84
N HIS A 135 9.21 -0.64 -6.18
CA HIS A 135 8.47 0.44 -6.85
C HIS A 135 9.34 1.38 -7.69
N ASP A 136 10.64 1.23 -7.64
CA ASP A 136 11.60 2.05 -8.36
C ASP A 136 12.44 1.17 -9.31
N ASP A 137 12.12 1.21 -10.59
CA ASP A 137 12.85 0.51 -11.65
C ASP A 137 14.30 1.03 -11.82
N SER A 138 14.64 2.14 -11.15
CA SER A 138 16.01 2.70 -11.16
C SER A 138 16.94 2.02 -10.14
N ILE A 139 16.42 1.18 -9.25
CA ILE A 139 17.25 0.45 -8.28
C ILE A 139 17.97 -0.70 -8.98
N ASP A 140 19.29 -0.58 -9.06
CA ASP A 140 20.14 -1.69 -9.50
C ASP A 140 20.15 -2.80 -8.44
N THR A 141 19.70 -3.99 -8.84
CA THR A 141 19.64 -5.18 -7.99
C THR A 141 20.67 -6.25 -8.37
N SER A 142 21.58 -5.94 -9.28
CA SER A 142 22.58 -6.89 -9.79
C SER A 142 23.57 -7.36 -8.72
N ASP A 143 23.82 -6.53 -7.72
CA ASP A 143 24.69 -6.79 -6.56
C ASP A 143 23.95 -7.31 -5.33
N LYS A 144 22.67 -7.67 -5.48
CA LYS A 144 21.79 -8.11 -4.37
C LYS A 144 21.36 -9.56 -4.55
N SER A 145 21.18 -10.22 -3.42
CA SER A 145 20.59 -11.56 -3.34
C SER A 145 19.28 -11.55 -2.60
N VAL A 146 18.35 -12.42 -3.00
CA VAL A 146 17.07 -12.62 -2.33
C VAL A 146 17.26 -13.55 -1.15
N VAL A 147 17.08 -13.02 0.04
CA VAL A 147 17.05 -13.80 1.28
C VAL A 147 15.61 -14.11 1.61
N VAL A 148 15.34 -15.38 1.88
CA VAL A 148 14.01 -15.88 2.22
C VAL A 148 13.98 -16.26 3.70
N ASP A 149 13.05 -15.66 4.41
CA ASP A 149 12.68 -15.99 5.78
C ASP A 149 11.42 -16.85 5.72
N TRP A 150 11.55 -18.14 6.02
CA TRP A 150 10.48 -19.13 5.98
C TRP A 150 10.03 -19.48 7.37
N TYR A 151 8.82 -19.17 7.70
CA TYR A 151 8.14 -19.58 8.92
C TYR A 151 7.18 -20.73 8.60
N TYR A 152 7.16 -21.78 9.40
CA TYR A 152 6.30 -22.92 9.14
C TYR A 152 5.88 -23.61 10.43
N LYS A 153 4.68 -24.18 10.40
CA LYS A 153 4.13 -24.94 11.50
C LYS A 153 4.41 -26.41 11.33
N LYS A 154 4.91 -27.04 12.38
CA LYS A 154 5.23 -28.48 12.44
C LYS A 154 4.56 -29.12 13.63
N ALA A 155 3.87 -30.24 13.39
CA ALA A 155 3.35 -31.07 14.46
C ALA A 155 4.49 -31.92 15.04
N LEU A 156 4.66 -31.87 16.34
CA LEU A 156 5.59 -32.73 17.09
C LEU A 156 4.95 -34.09 17.47
N GLU A 157 5.78 -35.03 17.85
CA GLU A 157 5.34 -36.27 18.46
C GLU A 157 4.58 -35.96 19.76
N GLY A 158 3.25 -36.14 19.76
CA GLY A 158 2.38 -35.74 20.87
C GLY A 158 1.25 -34.78 20.48
N GLY A 159 1.23 -34.33 19.21
CA GLY A 159 0.14 -33.50 18.63
C GLY A 159 0.24 -32.01 18.88
N GLN A 160 1.25 -31.56 19.60
CA GLN A 160 1.53 -30.12 19.73
C GLN A 160 2.10 -29.56 18.43
N THR A 161 1.56 -28.44 17.96
CA THR A 161 2.09 -27.73 16.80
C THR A 161 2.98 -26.58 17.25
N VAL A 162 4.21 -26.56 16.75
CA VAL A 162 5.20 -25.51 17.02
C VAL A 162 5.52 -24.73 15.76
N LEU A 163 5.97 -23.49 15.93
CA LEU A 163 6.41 -22.64 14.84
C LEU A 163 7.93 -22.73 14.68
N HIS A 164 8.39 -23.15 13.52
CA HIS A 164 9.79 -23.13 13.15
C HIS A 164 10.13 -21.98 12.20
N TYR A 165 11.40 -21.67 12.14
CA TYR A 165 11.94 -20.63 11.28
C TYR A 165 13.19 -21.12 10.54
N CYS A 166 13.25 -20.84 9.24
CA CYS A 166 14.40 -21.14 8.40
C CYS A 166 14.73 -19.92 7.54
N LYS A 167 15.97 -19.50 7.59
CA LYS A 167 16.52 -18.47 6.68
C LYS A 167 17.40 -19.13 5.64
N TYR A 168 17.16 -18.85 4.36
CA TYR A 168 17.97 -19.39 3.27
C TYR A 168 18.11 -18.40 2.11
N CYS A 169 19.13 -18.61 1.30
CA CYS A 169 19.39 -17.83 0.10
C CYS A 169 20.00 -18.76 -0.96
N ASN A 170 19.49 -18.72 -2.19
CA ASN A 170 19.99 -19.48 -3.34
C ASN A 170 20.26 -20.97 -3.04
N GLY A 171 19.37 -21.61 -2.26
CA GLY A 171 19.49 -23.03 -1.89
C GLY A 171 20.46 -23.30 -0.72
N VAL A 172 21.12 -22.28 -0.17
CA VAL A 172 21.98 -22.38 1.00
C VAL A 172 21.19 -22.01 2.25
N VAL A 173 21.11 -22.91 3.22
CA VAL A 173 20.48 -22.64 4.52
C VAL A 173 21.44 -21.81 5.37
N LEU A 174 20.99 -20.61 5.75
CA LEU A 174 21.76 -19.68 6.58
C LEU A 174 21.54 -19.93 8.07
N TYR A 175 20.31 -20.26 8.43
CA TYR A 175 19.90 -20.64 9.79
C TYR A 175 18.62 -21.47 9.74
N ALA A 176 18.47 -22.43 10.63
CA ALA A 176 17.22 -23.18 10.81
C ALA A 176 17.05 -23.52 12.30
N SER A 177 15.89 -23.13 12.85
CA SER A 177 15.57 -23.38 14.26
C SER A 177 15.46 -24.87 14.60
N GLU A 178 15.16 -25.74 13.64
CA GLU A 178 15.18 -27.19 13.84
C GLU A 178 16.58 -27.76 14.13
N ASN A 179 17.63 -27.10 13.63
CA ASN A 179 19.01 -27.51 13.84
C ASN A 179 19.60 -26.95 15.13
N ASP A 180 18.90 -26.06 15.79
CA ASP A 180 19.30 -25.47 17.05
C ASP A 180 18.67 -26.28 18.21
N PRO A 181 19.50 -26.87 19.10
CA PRO A 181 19.00 -27.68 20.23
C PRO A 181 18.03 -26.94 21.15
N GLN A 182 18.15 -25.59 21.21
CA GLN A 182 17.26 -24.75 22.03
C GLN A 182 15.84 -24.71 21.47
N TYR A 183 15.69 -24.67 20.14
CA TYR A 183 14.41 -24.46 19.45
C TYR A 183 13.83 -25.73 18.81
N ALA A 184 14.60 -26.81 18.70
CA ALA A 184 14.21 -28.00 17.95
C ALA A 184 12.90 -28.65 18.47
N GLN A 185 12.63 -28.54 19.75
CA GLN A 185 11.45 -29.15 20.39
C GLN A 185 10.38 -28.11 20.80
N ARG A 186 10.79 -26.89 21.13
CA ARG A 186 9.84 -25.84 21.59
C ARG A 186 9.34 -24.94 20.45
N GLY A 187 10.03 -24.95 19.32
CA GLY A 187 9.80 -24.00 18.24
C GLY A 187 10.58 -22.70 18.38
N PHE A 188 10.58 -21.86 17.35
CA PHE A 188 11.34 -20.61 17.30
C PHE A 188 10.74 -19.52 18.20
N TYR A 189 9.40 -19.50 18.33
CA TYR A 189 8.66 -18.66 19.27
C TYR A 189 7.78 -19.53 20.14
N ASP A 190 7.88 -19.42 21.45
CA ASP A 190 7.12 -20.23 22.42
C ASP A 190 5.60 -20.02 22.27
N HIS A 191 5.18 -18.83 21.89
CA HIS A 191 3.79 -18.52 21.64
C HIS A 191 3.21 -19.15 20.34
N GLY A 192 4.04 -19.74 19.48
CA GLY A 192 3.63 -20.45 18.25
C GLY A 192 2.91 -19.61 17.19
N LYS A 193 3.01 -18.27 17.24
CA LYS A 193 2.35 -17.33 16.31
C LYS A 193 3.34 -16.73 15.32
N TYR A 194 2.87 -16.50 14.08
CA TYR A 194 3.64 -15.71 13.13
C TYR A 194 3.78 -14.27 13.60
N PRO A 195 4.97 -13.64 13.41
CA PRO A 195 5.23 -12.28 13.86
C PRO A 195 4.62 -11.22 12.96
N PHE A 196 3.63 -11.54 12.16
CA PHE A 196 3.00 -10.64 11.20
C PHE A 196 1.54 -10.39 11.53
N VAL A 197 1.12 -9.13 11.42
CA VAL A 197 -0.26 -8.70 11.61
C VAL A 197 -0.73 -7.99 10.35
N PHE A 198 -1.81 -8.50 9.77
CA PHE A 198 -2.44 -7.99 8.56
C PHE A 198 -3.61 -7.07 8.91
N ASP A 199 -3.65 -5.91 8.27
CA ASP A 199 -4.70 -4.91 8.43
C ASP A 199 -5.31 -4.58 7.06
N PRO A 200 -6.28 -5.40 6.58
CA PRO A 200 -6.96 -5.14 5.31
C PRO A 200 -7.91 -3.95 5.44
N LEU A 201 -7.99 -3.14 4.36
CA LEU A 201 -8.92 -2.02 4.24
C LEU A 201 -10.33 -2.54 3.95
N PHE A 202 -10.48 -3.25 2.85
CA PHE A 202 -11.67 -4.00 2.47
C PHE A 202 -11.29 -5.46 2.40
N ARG A 203 -11.97 -6.30 3.18
CA ARG A 203 -11.64 -7.72 3.26
C ARG A 203 -12.01 -8.44 1.99
N GLU A 204 -11.19 -9.37 1.58
CA GLU A 204 -11.46 -10.34 0.53
C GLU A 204 -11.71 -11.70 1.17
N GLU A 205 -12.64 -12.49 0.62
CA GLU A 205 -12.92 -13.85 1.07
C GLU A 205 -11.71 -14.74 0.75
N ASP A 206 -11.45 -15.72 1.59
CA ASP A 206 -10.34 -16.69 1.46
C ASP A 206 -8.93 -16.05 1.39
N SER A 207 -8.77 -14.83 1.95
CA SER A 207 -7.49 -14.13 1.98
C SER A 207 -7.31 -13.29 3.24
N PRO A 208 -6.12 -13.28 3.88
CA PRO A 208 -5.79 -12.36 4.95
C PRO A 208 -5.55 -10.93 4.44
N ALA A 209 -5.26 -10.78 3.15
CA ALA A 209 -5.16 -9.51 2.47
C ALA A 209 -6.53 -9.06 1.93
N GLY A 210 -6.61 -7.80 1.51
CA GLY A 210 -7.81 -7.21 0.94
C GLY A 210 -7.46 -6.21 -0.14
N PHE A 211 -8.45 -5.50 -0.66
CA PHE A 211 -8.29 -4.50 -1.70
C PHE A 211 -8.41 -3.08 -1.14
N GLY A 212 -7.91 -2.11 -1.88
CA GLY A 212 -7.81 -0.71 -1.48
C GLY A 212 -8.69 0.24 -2.27
N TYR A 213 -8.58 1.52 -1.96
CA TYR A 213 -9.30 2.56 -2.69
C TYR A 213 -8.88 2.65 -4.15
N ILE A 214 -7.60 2.39 -4.46
CA ILE A 214 -7.10 2.46 -5.83
C ILE A 214 -7.79 1.40 -6.68
N ASP A 215 -7.96 0.19 -6.15
CA ASP A 215 -8.62 -0.92 -6.87
C ASP A 215 -10.06 -0.54 -7.26
N VAL A 216 -10.79 0.07 -6.33
CA VAL A 216 -12.21 0.46 -6.56
C VAL A 216 -12.34 1.68 -7.48
N MET A 217 -11.36 2.59 -7.45
CA MET A 217 -11.43 3.85 -8.20
C MET A 217 -10.76 3.79 -9.58
N LYS A 218 -9.93 2.79 -9.84
CA LYS A 218 -9.07 2.69 -11.01
C LYS A 218 -9.81 2.86 -12.33
N ASP A 219 -10.90 2.13 -12.52
CA ASP A 219 -11.63 2.12 -13.79
C ASP A 219 -12.31 3.49 -14.04
N THR A 220 -12.90 4.08 -13.00
CA THR A 220 -13.50 5.41 -13.09
C THR A 220 -12.45 6.47 -13.38
N GLN A 221 -11.27 6.40 -12.74
CA GLN A 221 -10.15 7.30 -12.99
C GLN A 221 -9.62 7.15 -14.41
N THR A 222 -9.45 5.92 -14.91
CA THR A 222 -9.03 5.67 -16.30
C THR A 222 -9.99 6.29 -17.30
N ALA A 223 -11.29 6.15 -17.10
CA ALA A 223 -12.29 6.76 -17.98
C ALA A 223 -12.22 8.30 -17.97
N ILE A 224 -11.94 8.92 -16.82
CA ILE A 224 -11.73 10.37 -16.71
C ILE A 224 -10.48 10.81 -17.49
N ASP A 225 -9.37 10.07 -17.34
CA ASP A 225 -8.09 10.39 -17.97
C ASP A 225 -8.18 10.26 -19.50
N GLU A 226 -8.82 9.19 -20.01
CA GLU A 226 -9.08 8.99 -21.44
C GLU A 226 -9.94 10.12 -22.01
N MET A 227 -10.99 10.53 -21.28
CA MET A 227 -11.85 11.63 -21.72
C MET A 227 -11.11 12.96 -21.72
N ASN A 228 -10.32 13.26 -20.69
CA ASN A 228 -9.51 14.47 -20.63
C ASN A 228 -8.50 14.51 -21.78
N HIS A 229 -7.84 13.38 -22.07
CA HIS A 229 -6.91 13.27 -23.20
C HIS A 229 -7.61 13.55 -24.55
N ALA A 230 -8.77 12.93 -24.78
CA ALA A 230 -9.57 13.17 -26.01
C ALA A 230 -10.03 14.63 -26.12
N MET A 231 -10.40 15.26 -25.00
CA MET A 231 -10.75 16.69 -24.96
C MET A 231 -9.56 17.58 -25.32
N ASP A 232 -8.39 17.32 -24.73
CA ASP A 232 -7.16 18.06 -25.00
C ASP A 232 -6.73 17.95 -26.48
N GLU A 233 -6.83 16.74 -27.05
CA GLU A 233 -6.54 16.51 -28.46
C GLU A 233 -7.53 17.27 -29.37
N ASN A 234 -8.81 17.22 -29.05
CA ASN A 234 -9.81 17.92 -29.82
C ASN A 234 -9.60 19.46 -29.76
N VAL A 235 -9.28 19.98 -28.56
CA VAL A 235 -8.95 21.43 -28.43
C VAL A 235 -7.73 21.81 -29.25
N LYS A 236 -6.66 20.99 -29.24
CA LYS A 236 -5.45 21.21 -30.04
C LYS A 236 -5.75 21.19 -31.56
N LEU A 237 -6.60 20.25 -31.99
CA LEU A 237 -7.03 20.14 -33.39
C LEU A 237 -7.95 21.30 -33.80
N ALA A 238 -8.87 21.68 -32.92
CA ALA A 238 -9.78 22.80 -33.18
C ALA A 238 -9.07 24.18 -33.20
N ALA A 239 -8.00 24.33 -32.41
CA ALA A 239 -7.19 25.54 -32.34
C ALA A 239 -6.29 25.72 -33.57
N LYS A 240 -6.04 24.67 -34.37
CA LYS A 240 -5.23 24.73 -35.58
C LYS A 240 -6.14 24.74 -36.80
N ALA A 241 -6.14 25.84 -37.54
CA ALA A 241 -6.79 25.88 -38.84
C ALA A 241 -6.12 24.86 -39.78
N ARG A 242 -6.89 23.89 -40.24
CA ARG A 242 -6.44 22.85 -41.21
C ARG A 242 -7.20 23.06 -42.52
N TYR A 243 -6.49 22.86 -43.63
CA TYR A 243 -7.04 23.03 -44.93
C TYR A 243 -6.79 21.78 -45.77
N VAL A 244 -7.70 21.48 -46.63
CA VAL A 244 -7.52 20.51 -47.72
C VAL A 244 -7.21 21.31 -48.98
N LEU A 245 -6.06 21.05 -49.56
CA LEU A 245 -5.59 21.64 -50.80
C LEU A 245 -5.56 20.59 -51.89
N SER A 246 -6.02 20.94 -53.10
CA SER A 246 -5.79 20.15 -54.28
C SER A 246 -4.37 20.44 -54.79
N ASP A 247 -3.66 19.45 -55.32
CA ASP A 247 -2.34 19.62 -55.94
C ASP A 247 -2.33 20.64 -57.08
N THR A 248 -3.51 20.92 -57.65
CA THR A 248 -3.72 21.91 -58.73
C THR A 248 -4.12 23.27 -58.22
N ALA A 249 -4.23 23.50 -56.90
CA ALA A 249 -4.69 24.75 -56.32
C ALA A 249 -3.71 25.91 -56.49
N GLY A 250 -2.42 25.65 -56.75
CA GLY A 250 -1.38 26.64 -56.94
C GLY A 250 -1.17 27.58 -55.74
N VAL A 251 -1.56 27.18 -54.53
CA VAL A 251 -1.42 27.93 -53.28
C VAL A 251 0.02 27.81 -52.77
N ASN A 252 0.59 28.92 -52.34
CA ASN A 252 1.89 28.90 -51.69
C ASN A 252 1.74 28.36 -50.27
N GLU A 253 2.13 27.08 -50.05
CA GLU A 253 1.97 26.37 -48.76
C GLU A 253 2.83 27.00 -47.65
N GLU A 254 4.02 27.52 -47.98
CA GLU A 254 4.89 28.18 -46.99
C GLU A 254 4.26 29.47 -46.46
N GLU A 255 3.61 30.26 -47.35
CA GLU A 255 2.92 31.48 -46.94
C GLU A 255 1.63 31.17 -46.19
N LEU A 256 0.93 30.11 -46.57
CA LEU A 256 -0.29 29.64 -45.87
C LEU A 256 0.02 29.11 -44.47
N ALA A 257 1.17 28.50 -44.28
CA ALA A 257 1.63 27.95 -42.98
C ALA A 257 2.17 29.07 -42.06
N ASP A 258 2.57 30.20 -42.59
CA ASP A 258 3.12 31.35 -41.84
C ASP A 258 2.02 32.30 -41.38
N PHE A 259 1.54 32.14 -40.15
CA PHE A 259 0.51 33.02 -39.56
C PHE A 259 0.95 34.51 -39.40
N GLY A 260 2.21 34.84 -39.63
CA GLY A 260 2.73 36.22 -39.62
C GLY A 260 2.53 36.96 -40.95
N LYS A 261 2.08 36.29 -42.00
CA LYS A 261 1.84 36.89 -43.33
C LYS A 261 0.35 37.17 -43.54
N ASP A 262 0.04 38.41 -43.83
CA ASP A 262 -1.33 38.84 -44.11
C ASP A 262 -1.80 38.47 -45.54
N ILE A 263 -0.91 38.10 -46.44
CA ILE A 263 -1.21 37.81 -47.85
C ILE A 263 -0.60 36.46 -48.23
N VAL A 264 -1.44 35.61 -48.84
CA VAL A 264 -1.04 34.31 -49.42
C VAL A 264 -1.19 34.38 -50.92
N HIS A 265 -0.11 34.11 -51.65
CA HIS A 265 -0.11 34.14 -53.12
C HIS A 265 -0.62 32.82 -53.70
N VAL A 266 -1.45 32.96 -54.75
CA VAL A 266 -2.01 31.80 -55.46
C VAL A 266 -1.70 31.95 -56.96
N VAL A 267 -1.15 30.91 -57.56
CA VAL A 267 -0.88 30.85 -59.00
C VAL A 267 -2.02 30.12 -59.69
N GLY A 268 -2.88 30.90 -60.41
CA GLY A 268 -4.01 30.33 -61.11
C GLY A 268 -5.37 30.79 -60.54
N ARG A 269 -6.42 30.01 -60.78
CA ARG A 269 -7.78 30.31 -60.35
C ARG A 269 -8.15 29.48 -59.12
N LEU A 270 -8.43 30.15 -58.04
CA LEU A 270 -8.93 29.49 -56.81
C LEU A 270 -10.41 29.15 -57.04
N THR A 271 -10.76 27.89 -56.79
CA THR A 271 -12.15 27.41 -56.81
C THR A 271 -12.47 26.78 -55.44
N ASP A 272 -13.75 26.76 -55.07
CA ASP A 272 -14.20 26.17 -53.78
C ASP A 272 -13.80 24.68 -53.63
N ASP A 273 -13.56 23.99 -54.74
CA ASP A 273 -13.11 22.58 -54.73
C ASP A 273 -11.59 22.41 -54.57
N SER A 274 -10.82 23.49 -54.86
CA SER A 274 -9.37 23.47 -54.78
C SER A 274 -8.81 23.83 -53.38
N PHE A 275 -9.63 24.51 -52.59
CA PHE A 275 -9.27 24.94 -51.21
C PHE A 275 -10.48 24.84 -50.31
N ARG A 276 -10.38 24.02 -49.26
CA ARG A 276 -11.45 23.86 -48.27
C ARG A 276 -10.91 23.83 -46.86
N PRO A 277 -11.50 24.58 -45.90
CA PRO A 277 -11.16 24.39 -44.48
C PRO A 277 -11.62 23.00 -44.04
N LEU A 278 -10.72 22.25 -43.40
CA LEU A 278 -11.05 21.00 -42.76
C LEU A 278 -11.73 21.32 -41.43
N GLN A 279 -13.05 21.15 -41.38
CA GLN A 279 -13.79 21.36 -40.15
C GLN A 279 -13.47 20.25 -39.14
N THR A 280 -12.97 20.65 -37.98
CA THR A 280 -12.84 19.74 -36.85
C THR A 280 -14.16 19.72 -36.07
N ASN A 281 -14.72 18.56 -35.87
CA ASN A 281 -15.90 18.42 -35.03
C ASN A 281 -15.55 18.84 -33.59
N VAL A 282 -16.17 19.91 -33.12
CA VAL A 282 -16.06 20.33 -31.73
C VAL A 282 -16.77 19.31 -30.85
N LEU A 283 -16.14 18.91 -29.73
CA LEU A 283 -16.74 18.03 -28.77
C LEU A 283 -18.10 18.53 -28.29
N SER A 284 -19.08 17.64 -28.27
CA SER A 284 -20.43 17.98 -27.78
C SER A 284 -20.40 18.23 -26.27
N GLY A 285 -21.33 19.07 -25.77
CA GLY A 285 -21.51 19.28 -24.32
C GLY A 285 -21.77 18.00 -23.53
N ASN A 286 -22.24 16.95 -24.19
CA ASN A 286 -22.43 15.61 -23.58
C ASN A 286 -21.11 14.99 -23.08
N CYS A 287 -19.99 15.23 -23.76
CA CYS A 287 -18.68 14.73 -23.34
C CYS A 287 -18.26 15.37 -22.01
N ILE A 288 -18.48 16.67 -21.87
CA ILE A 288 -18.19 17.41 -20.64
C ILE A 288 -19.08 16.91 -19.50
N SER A 289 -20.39 16.77 -19.74
CA SER A 289 -21.34 16.27 -18.76
C SER A 289 -21.02 14.83 -18.31
N TYR A 290 -20.58 13.98 -19.23
CA TYR A 290 -20.14 12.62 -18.93
C TYR A 290 -18.90 12.61 -18.04
N ARG A 291 -17.87 13.40 -18.37
CA ARG A 291 -16.68 13.53 -17.51
C ARG A 291 -17.06 14.03 -16.11
N ASP A 292 -17.91 15.05 -16.00
CA ASP A 292 -18.32 15.60 -14.71
C ASP A 292 -19.12 14.59 -13.88
N ALA A 293 -19.94 13.75 -14.54
CA ALA A 293 -20.62 12.63 -13.90
C ALA A 293 -19.63 11.59 -13.35
N ARG A 294 -18.57 11.25 -14.10
CA ARG A 294 -17.52 10.33 -13.65
C ARG A 294 -16.71 10.90 -12.48
N VAL A 295 -16.40 12.20 -12.49
CA VAL A 295 -15.75 12.87 -11.36
C VAL A 295 -16.65 12.83 -10.12
N SER A 296 -17.95 13.04 -10.27
CA SER A 296 -18.90 12.92 -9.16
C SER A 296 -19.00 11.50 -8.60
N GLU A 297 -19.04 10.50 -9.48
CA GLU A 297 -18.99 9.08 -9.12
C GLU A 297 -17.72 8.75 -8.33
N LEU A 298 -16.54 9.21 -8.78
CA LEU A 298 -15.27 9.01 -8.09
C LEU A 298 -15.28 9.59 -6.67
N LYS A 299 -15.86 10.78 -6.49
CA LYS A 299 -16.04 11.41 -5.18
C LYS A 299 -16.96 10.58 -4.27
N GLU A 300 -18.04 10.00 -4.81
CA GLU A 300 -18.96 9.16 -4.05
C GLU A 300 -18.29 7.84 -3.63
N ILE A 301 -17.63 7.16 -4.55
CA ILE A 301 -16.91 5.89 -4.29
C ILE A 301 -15.82 6.09 -3.22
N SER A 302 -15.06 7.17 -3.31
CA SER A 302 -14.01 7.47 -2.33
C SER A 302 -14.55 7.86 -0.95
N GLY A 303 -15.84 8.16 -0.84
CA GLY A 303 -16.45 8.71 0.38
C GLY A 303 -15.95 10.12 0.73
N ASN A 304 -15.26 10.78 -0.18
CA ASN A 304 -14.72 12.14 -0.04
C ASN A 304 -15.77 13.14 -0.55
N ARG A 305 -16.79 13.38 0.26
CA ARG A 305 -17.82 14.37 -0.07
C ARG A 305 -17.36 15.76 0.34
N ASP A 306 -17.82 16.79 -0.39
CA ASP A 306 -17.48 18.19 -0.14
C ASP A 306 -17.80 18.63 1.31
N VAL A 307 -18.83 18.05 1.92
CA VAL A 307 -19.23 18.31 3.33
C VAL A 307 -18.16 17.80 4.32
N SER A 308 -17.49 16.68 4.03
CA SER A 308 -16.42 16.17 4.89
C SER A 308 -15.12 16.98 4.76
N GLN A 309 -15.03 17.83 3.75
CA GLN A 309 -13.88 18.74 3.51
C GLN A 309 -14.17 20.19 3.91
N GLY A 310 -15.25 20.45 4.64
CA GLY A 310 -15.63 21.81 5.05
C GLY A 310 -16.35 22.61 3.95
N GLY A 311 -16.73 21.98 2.84
CA GLY A 311 -17.57 22.59 1.82
C GLY A 311 -18.99 22.83 2.34
N THR A 312 -19.50 24.04 2.18
CA THR A 312 -20.87 24.39 2.56
C THR A 312 -21.84 23.97 1.45
N THR A 313 -22.84 23.17 1.79
CA THR A 313 -23.97 22.91 0.89
C THR A 313 -24.87 24.15 0.91
N SER A 314 -25.11 24.76 -0.26
CA SER A 314 -25.97 25.93 -0.36
C SER A 314 -27.36 25.67 0.24
N GLY A 315 -27.74 26.45 1.24
CA GLY A 315 -29.07 26.38 1.88
C GLY A 315 -29.11 25.80 3.29
N LEU A 316 -28.02 25.23 3.83
CA LEU A 316 -27.94 24.72 5.21
C LEU A 316 -27.22 25.72 6.11
N THR A 317 -27.98 26.42 6.95
CA THR A 317 -27.45 27.42 7.91
C THR A 317 -27.47 26.93 9.37
N ALA A 318 -28.13 25.83 9.67
CA ALA A 318 -28.22 25.32 11.04
C ALA A 318 -27.00 24.47 11.39
N ALA A 319 -26.24 24.86 12.42
CA ALA A 319 -25.05 24.15 12.90
C ALA A 319 -25.33 22.67 13.22
N SER A 320 -26.52 22.34 13.74
CA SER A 320 -26.94 20.96 14.01
C SER A 320 -27.11 20.11 12.76
N ALA A 321 -27.59 20.69 11.65
CA ALA A 321 -27.75 19.98 10.40
C ALA A 321 -26.38 19.73 9.73
N ILE A 322 -25.46 20.67 9.82
CA ILE A 322 -24.08 20.52 9.35
C ILE A 322 -23.36 19.42 10.14
N ALA A 323 -23.50 19.42 11.47
CA ALA A 323 -22.94 18.40 12.34
C ALA A 323 -23.48 16.99 12.01
N ALA A 324 -24.79 16.86 11.78
CA ALA A 324 -25.42 15.59 11.39
C ALA A 324 -24.93 15.08 10.02
N LEU A 325 -24.68 15.98 9.04
CA LEU A 325 -24.11 15.63 7.74
C LEU A 325 -22.64 15.21 7.85
N GLN A 326 -21.85 15.90 8.67
CA GLN A 326 -20.47 15.52 8.96
C GLN A 326 -20.40 14.17 9.66
N GLU A 327 -21.29 13.93 10.61
CA GLU A 327 -21.39 12.64 11.29
C GLU A 327 -21.77 11.50 10.32
N ALA A 328 -22.71 11.73 9.42
CA ALA A 328 -23.07 10.75 8.39
C ALA A 328 -21.92 10.48 7.42
N GLY A 329 -21.16 11.51 7.03
CA GLY A 329 -19.99 11.40 6.15
C GLY A 329 -18.83 10.63 6.79
N SER A 330 -18.70 10.66 8.10
CA SER A 330 -17.59 10.00 8.82
C SER A 330 -17.80 8.49 9.09
N LYS A 331 -18.96 7.91 8.72
CA LYS A 331 -19.26 6.48 9.02
C LYS A 331 -18.23 5.51 8.45
N LEU A 332 -17.84 5.72 7.19
CA LEU A 332 -16.85 4.87 6.51
C LEU A 332 -15.46 5.00 7.16
N SER A 333 -15.04 6.21 7.53
CA SER A 333 -13.78 6.42 8.25
C SER A 333 -13.79 5.74 9.62
N ARG A 334 -14.92 5.79 10.34
CA ARG A 334 -15.07 5.10 11.65
C ARG A 334 -14.99 3.58 11.56
N ASP A 335 -15.51 2.96 10.50
CA ASP A 335 -15.43 1.51 10.32
C ASP A 335 -13.98 1.08 10.05
N MET A 336 -13.27 1.82 9.19
CA MET A 336 -11.85 1.61 8.94
C MET A 336 -10.99 1.75 10.20
N LEU A 337 -11.28 2.76 11.05
CA LEU A 337 -10.59 2.97 12.31
C LEU A 337 -10.85 1.84 13.30
N LYS A 338 -12.10 1.34 13.39
CA LYS A 338 -12.42 0.18 14.23
C LYS A 338 -11.69 -1.09 13.78
N SER A 339 -11.51 -1.29 12.46
CA SER A 339 -10.71 -2.39 11.94
C SER A 339 -9.24 -2.23 12.35
N ALA A 340 -8.68 -1.04 12.20
CA ALA A 340 -7.31 -0.74 12.61
C ALA A 340 -7.08 -0.93 14.12
N TYR A 341 -8.04 -0.54 14.96
CA TYR A 341 -7.94 -0.77 16.41
C TYR A 341 -7.95 -2.25 16.79
N ARG A 342 -8.74 -3.08 16.09
CA ARG A 342 -8.70 -4.54 16.28
C ARG A 342 -7.34 -5.12 15.89
N THR A 343 -6.75 -4.60 14.83
CA THR A 343 -5.40 -4.98 14.39
C THR A 343 -4.35 -4.52 15.39
N PHE A 344 -4.43 -3.29 15.86
CA PHE A 344 -3.55 -2.77 16.91
C PHE A 344 -3.59 -3.61 18.19
N ALA A 345 -4.76 -4.09 18.59
CA ALA A 345 -4.87 -4.99 19.73
C ALA A 345 -4.12 -6.32 19.51
N LYS A 346 -4.11 -6.87 18.27
CA LYS A 346 -3.31 -8.05 17.92
C LYS A 346 -1.80 -7.75 18.00
N GLU A 347 -1.37 -6.57 17.60
CA GLU A 347 0.03 -6.13 17.69
C GLU A 347 0.49 -6.00 19.14
N CYS A 348 -0.29 -5.31 19.97
CA CYS A 348 -0.03 -5.21 21.40
C CYS A 348 0.02 -6.58 22.06
N TYR A 349 -0.86 -7.51 21.64
CA TYR A 349 -0.85 -8.88 22.15
C TYR A 349 0.45 -9.62 21.81
N LEU A 350 0.97 -9.47 20.57
CA LEU A 350 2.27 -10.03 20.21
C LEU A 350 3.41 -9.42 21.04
N CYS A 351 3.39 -8.09 21.26
CA CYS A 351 4.37 -7.45 22.14
C CYS A 351 4.36 -8.04 23.56
N LEU A 352 3.16 -8.30 24.10
CA LEU A 352 3.03 -8.91 25.43
C LEU A 352 3.57 -10.33 25.48
N LEU A 353 3.41 -11.13 24.43
CA LEU A 353 3.95 -12.48 24.35
C LEU A 353 5.48 -12.48 24.39
N TYR A 354 6.13 -11.56 23.67
CA TYR A 354 7.59 -11.40 23.73
C TYR A 354 8.10 -10.94 25.10
N THR A 355 7.32 -10.14 25.85
CA THR A 355 7.71 -9.74 27.19
C THR A 355 7.62 -10.88 28.19
N SER A 356 6.73 -11.86 27.97
CA SER A 356 6.64 -13.07 28.80
C SER A 356 7.79 -14.01 28.48
N ASP A 357 8.10 -14.24 27.21
CA ASP A 357 9.20 -15.12 26.79
C ASP A 357 10.56 -14.62 27.31
N ALA A 358 10.77 -13.27 27.33
CA ALA A 358 11.99 -12.67 27.85
C ALA A 358 12.11 -12.70 29.40
N ALA A 359 11.02 -12.97 30.11
CA ALA A 359 11.02 -13.06 31.57
C ALA A 359 11.34 -14.47 32.04
N ASP A 360 11.22 -15.48 31.17
CA ASP A 360 11.49 -16.89 31.45
C ASP A 360 12.93 -17.32 31.06
N GLU A 361 13.69 -16.42 30.36
CA GLU A 361 15.13 -16.53 30.09
C GLU A 361 15.96 -15.76 31.15
#